data_f0500073184fd6f81a60811ce16030a6
#
_entry.id   f0500073184fd6f81a60811ce16030a6
#
_cell.length_a   1.000
_cell.length_b   1.000
_cell.length_c   1.000
_cell.angle_alpha   90.00
_cell.angle_beta   90.00
_cell.angle_gamma   90.00
#
_symmetry.space_group_name_H-M   'P 1'
#
loop_
_entity.id
_entity.type
_entity.pdbx_description
1 polymer ?
#
loop_
_entity_poly.entity_id
_entity_poly.type
_entity_poly.pdbx_seq_one_letter_code
_entity_poly.pdbx_strand_id
1 'polypeptide(L)'
;LISSNAPPDEIVSKIAELKSGLDESERFVSGIGVVAPAIAFSSSFSIIFREGLEAALILGAILTYLEASRNEKFKKHVYAGIVFAIALTAVTWVIAQFIIEISGVQRALIEAIAGIAAVAVLFWVSFWVLNKIETKKWIEFVKAKVWQATTTGSFMVFVLLSFFTVYREGFETVLFYQALFSFAKYMEIYVLAGLVLGLAVIIAVVFIIRKLGRKLPLRVLFGLTMAVGAFMSITFLGNAVREFQELGWISTTPIYNIVPRLDINVATMTGIHPTVETVVAQVILLAIYLVGSLYILFIQPRRQKKIASMRKSVSDNDKKVQKGG
;
A
#
# COMPACT_ATOMS: atom_id res chain seq x y z
N LEU A 1 -24.94 37.13 16.10
CA LEU A 1 -25.98 36.09 15.95
C LEU A 1 -26.22 35.34 17.27
N ILE A 2 -25.20 34.84 17.93
CA ILE A 2 -25.34 34.14 19.23
C ILE A 2 -25.78 35.10 20.32
N SER A 3 -25.24 36.28 20.35
CA SER A 3 -25.62 37.34 21.32
C SER A 3 -26.97 38.00 21.02
N SER A 4 -27.50 37.87 19.80
CA SER A 4 -28.79 38.43 19.38
C SER A 4 -29.95 37.45 19.43
N ASN A 5 -29.78 36.26 20.03
CA ASN A 5 -30.78 35.18 20.12
C ASN A 5 -31.37 34.75 18.75
N ALA A 6 -30.51 34.69 17.72
CA ALA A 6 -30.93 34.28 16.38
C ALA A 6 -31.46 32.85 16.38
N PRO A 7 -32.41 32.50 15.50
CA PRO A 7 -32.92 31.15 15.37
C PRO A 7 -31.80 30.15 15.06
N PRO A 8 -31.88 28.88 15.58
CA PRO A 8 -30.84 27.88 15.37
C PRO A 8 -30.51 27.68 13.91
N ASP A 9 -31.50 27.68 13.02
CA ASP A 9 -31.31 27.45 11.57
C ASP A 9 -30.50 28.57 10.90
N GLU A 10 -30.64 29.83 11.37
CA GLU A 10 -29.86 30.96 10.88
C GLU A 10 -28.40 30.88 11.34
N ILE A 11 -28.18 30.38 12.56
CA ILE A 11 -26.83 30.14 13.09
C ILE A 11 -26.16 29.03 12.29
N VAL A 12 -26.85 27.92 12.03
CA VAL A 12 -26.32 26.80 11.23
C VAL A 12 -26.01 27.23 9.80
N SER A 13 -26.89 27.99 9.16
CA SER A 13 -26.64 28.53 7.80
C SER A 13 -25.42 29.43 7.73
N LYS A 14 -25.26 30.34 8.72
CA LYS A 14 -24.10 31.23 8.79
C LYS A 14 -22.80 30.49 9.12
N ILE A 15 -22.84 29.45 9.92
CA ILE A 15 -21.67 28.60 10.16
C ILE A 15 -21.28 27.87 8.87
N ALA A 16 -22.24 27.38 8.11
CA ALA A 16 -22.00 26.72 6.82
C ALA A 16 -21.39 27.71 5.80
N GLU A 17 -21.92 28.93 5.72
CA GLU A 17 -21.40 30.02 4.87
C GLU A 17 -19.97 30.42 5.27
N LEU A 18 -19.69 30.58 6.55
CA LEU A 18 -18.36 30.84 7.09
C LEU A 18 -17.37 29.72 6.76
N LYS A 19 -17.81 28.48 6.94
CA LYS A 19 -17.00 27.30 6.62
C LYS A 19 -16.67 27.23 5.13
N SER A 20 -17.65 27.45 4.25
CA SER A 20 -17.40 27.49 2.80
C SER A 20 -16.49 28.64 2.39
N GLY A 21 -16.62 29.82 2.99
CA GLY A 21 -15.73 30.95 2.72
C GLY A 21 -14.31 30.75 3.22
N LEU A 22 -14.13 30.06 4.35
CA LEU A 22 -12.81 29.65 4.85
C LEU A 22 -12.17 28.60 3.94
N ASP A 23 -12.92 27.60 3.52
CA ASP A 23 -12.45 26.55 2.59
C ASP A 23 -12.04 27.17 1.23
N GLU A 24 -12.81 28.14 0.73
CA GLU A 24 -12.48 28.87 -0.49
C GLU A 24 -11.24 29.75 -0.31
N SER A 25 -11.12 30.46 0.81
CA SER A 25 -9.94 31.26 1.14
C SER A 25 -8.68 30.39 1.32
N GLU A 26 -8.79 29.26 1.98
CA GLU A 26 -7.72 28.27 2.11
C GLU A 26 -7.26 27.77 0.75
N ARG A 27 -8.20 27.50 -0.17
CA ARG A 27 -7.92 27.08 -1.53
C ARG A 27 -7.18 28.15 -2.35
N PHE A 28 -7.53 29.45 -2.16
CA PHE A 28 -6.84 30.55 -2.83
C PHE A 28 -5.44 30.80 -2.26
N VAL A 29 -5.28 30.71 -0.96
CA VAL A 29 -4.01 30.98 -0.28
C VAL A 29 -3.02 29.83 -0.42
N SER A 30 -3.51 28.59 -0.38
CA SER A 30 -2.67 27.41 -0.49
C SER A 30 -2.23 27.09 -1.91
N GLY A 31 -2.80 27.69 -2.94
CA GLY A 31 -2.49 27.54 -4.37
C GLY A 31 -2.14 26.10 -4.75
N ILE A 32 -2.97 25.43 -5.52
CA ILE A 32 -2.69 24.03 -5.96
C ILE A 32 -1.51 24.05 -6.95
N GLY A 33 -0.32 24.32 -6.59
CA GLY A 33 0.85 24.30 -7.49
C GLY A 33 0.87 23.04 -8.39
N VAL A 34 1.77 22.95 -9.33
CA VAL A 34 1.87 21.77 -10.22
C VAL A 34 2.39 20.54 -9.50
N VAL A 35 3.19 20.73 -8.46
CA VAL A 35 3.90 19.65 -7.77
C VAL A 35 2.97 18.78 -6.92
N ALA A 36 2.09 19.38 -6.12
CA ALA A 36 1.21 18.62 -5.24
C ALA A 36 0.20 17.74 -6.00
N PRO A 37 -0.49 18.22 -7.05
CA PRO A 37 -1.32 17.37 -7.91
C PRO A 37 -0.55 16.21 -8.55
N ALA A 38 0.68 16.44 -9.01
CA ALA A 38 1.52 15.41 -9.60
C ALA A 38 1.89 14.32 -8.58
N ILE A 39 2.16 14.71 -7.33
CA ILE A 39 2.45 13.76 -6.24
C ILE A 39 1.17 12.99 -5.87
N ALA A 40 0.02 13.65 -5.73
CA ALA A 40 -1.25 13.00 -5.45
C ALA A 40 -1.62 11.96 -6.52
N PHE A 41 -1.50 12.34 -7.81
CA PHE A 41 -1.68 11.43 -8.93
C PHE A 41 -0.71 10.25 -8.88
N SER A 42 0.60 10.51 -8.71
CA SER A 42 1.64 9.48 -8.70
C SER A 42 1.49 8.53 -7.52
N SER A 43 1.11 9.04 -6.34
CA SER A 43 0.83 8.24 -5.15
C SER A 43 -0.35 7.31 -5.38
N SER A 44 -1.47 7.85 -5.87
CA SER A 44 -2.67 7.07 -6.20
C SER A 44 -2.38 5.99 -7.25
N PHE A 45 -1.72 6.38 -8.36
CA PHE A 45 -1.29 5.43 -9.38
C PHE A 45 -0.42 4.32 -8.81
N SER A 46 0.54 4.68 -7.96
CA SER A 46 1.50 3.74 -7.40
C SER A 46 0.87 2.75 -6.42
N ILE A 47 -0.08 3.22 -5.59
CA ILE A 47 -0.86 2.34 -4.69
C ILE A 47 -1.58 1.27 -5.51
N ILE A 48 -2.45 1.69 -6.42
CA ILE A 48 -3.30 0.75 -7.16
C ILE A 48 -2.47 -0.15 -8.07
N PHE A 49 -1.40 0.38 -8.68
CA PHE A 49 -0.50 -0.40 -9.52
C PHE A 49 0.20 -1.49 -8.72
N ARG A 50 0.69 -1.17 -7.54
CA ARG A 50 1.37 -2.11 -6.66
C ARG A 50 0.42 -3.22 -6.19
N GLU A 51 -0.68 -2.85 -5.52
CA GLU A 51 -1.60 -3.82 -4.93
C GLU A 51 -2.28 -4.68 -6.02
N GLY A 52 -2.71 -4.03 -7.10
CA GLY A 52 -3.30 -4.75 -8.23
C GLY A 52 -2.32 -5.67 -8.95
N LEU A 53 -1.03 -5.31 -9.01
CA LEU A 53 -0.01 -6.19 -9.57
C LEU A 53 0.24 -7.41 -8.68
N GLU A 54 0.30 -7.25 -7.34
CA GLU A 54 0.47 -8.38 -6.42
C GLU A 54 -0.70 -9.35 -6.54
N ALA A 55 -1.95 -8.85 -6.54
CA ALA A 55 -3.13 -9.66 -6.81
C ALA A 55 -3.06 -10.37 -8.18
N ALA A 56 -2.70 -9.63 -9.24
CA ALA A 56 -2.64 -10.15 -10.59
C ALA A 56 -1.60 -11.28 -10.76
N LEU A 57 -0.45 -11.17 -10.11
CA LEU A 57 0.59 -12.21 -10.14
C LEU A 57 0.12 -13.51 -9.48
N ILE A 58 -0.57 -13.41 -8.34
CA ILE A 58 -1.09 -14.57 -7.61
C ILE A 58 -2.20 -15.25 -8.40
N LEU A 59 -3.19 -14.46 -8.83
CA LEU A 59 -4.31 -14.96 -9.63
C LEU A 59 -3.84 -15.52 -10.97
N GLY A 60 -2.88 -14.85 -11.62
CA GLY A 60 -2.27 -15.33 -12.86
C GLY A 60 -1.60 -16.68 -12.68
N ALA A 61 -0.89 -16.91 -11.57
CA ALA A 61 -0.28 -18.21 -11.27
C ALA A 61 -1.35 -19.29 -11.06
N ILE A 62 -2.44 -19.00 -10.34
CA ILE A 62 -3.55 -19.93 -10.11
C ILE A 62 -4.23 -20.29 -11.43
N LEU A 63 -4.61 -19.29 -12.23
CA LEU A 63 -5.31 -19.49 -13.50
C LEU A 63 -4.44 -20.26 -14.52
N THR A 64 -3.15 -19.91 -14.64
CA THR A 64 -2.22 -20.62 -15.51
C THR A 64 -2.03 -22.08 -15.10
N TYR A 65 -1.97 -22.35 -13.78
CA TYR A 65 -1.88 -23.74 -13.29
C TYR A 65 -3.16 -24.53 -13.60
N LEU A 66 -4.35 -23.91 -13.45
CA LEU A 66 -5.61 -24.57 -13.80
C LEU A 66 -5.70 -24.89 -15.29
N GLU A 67 -5.19 -24.01 -16.15
CA GLU A 67 -5.07 -24.26 -17.60
C GLU A 67 -4.12 -25.41 -17.89
N ALA A 68 -2.91 -25.38 -17.34
CA ALA A 68 -1.90 -26.40 -17.55
C ALA A 68 -2.31 -27.80 -17.03
N SER A 69 -3.08 -27.84 -15.94
CA SER A 69 -3.60 -29.09 -15.36
C SER A 69 -4.92 -29.58 -15.98
N ARG A 70 -5.43 -28.91 -17.03
CA ARG A 70 -6.72 -29.18 -17.69
C ARG A 70 -7.93 -29.14 -16.73
N ASN A 71 -7.83 -28.34 -15.68
CA ASN A 71 -8.87 -28.16 -14.66
C ASN A 71 -9.64 -26.84 -14.83
N GLU A 72 -9.91 -26.44 -16.05
CA GLU A 72 -10.52 -25.13 -16.40
C GLU A 72 -11.91 -24.91 -15.79
N LYS A 73 -12.62 -26.01 -15.46
CA LYS A 73 -13.92 -25.94 -14.78
C LYS A 73 -13.87 -25.14 -13.46
N PHE A 74 -12.71 -25.05 -12.80
CA PHE A 74 -12.55 -24.31 -11.55
C PHE A 74 -12.28 -22.81 -11.73
N LYS A 75 -11.98 -22.35 -12.95
CA LYS A 75 -11.77 -20.89 -13.23
C LYS A 75 -12.95 -20.03 -12.79
N LYS A 76 -14.19 -20.51 -13.00
CA LYS A 76 -15.40 -19.80 -12.58
C LYS A 76 -15.45 -19.53 -11.06
N HIS A 77 -14.91 -20.45 -10.26
CA HIS A 77 -14.87 -20.31 -8.80
C HIS A 77 -13.79 -19.32 -8.37
N VAL A 78 -12.66 -19.26 -9.10
CA VAL A 78 -11.64 -18.20 -8.90
C VAL A 78 -12.24 -16.84 -9.19
N TYR A 79 -12.94 -16.67 -10.32
CA TYR A 79 -13.61 -15.38 -10.63
C TYR A 79 -14.71 -15.04 -9.62
N ALA A 80 -15.47 -16.02 -9.12
CA ALA A 80 -16.43 -15.76 -8.06
C ALA A 80 -15.75 -15.22 -6.80
N GLY A 81 -14.63 -15.82 -6.36
CA GLY A 81 -13.86 -15.31 -5.23
C GLY A 81 -13.36 -13.87 -5.43
N ILE A 82 -12.90 -13.53 -6.65
CA ILE A 82 -12.49 -12.17 -7.02
C ILE A 82 -13.66 -11.18 -6.87
N VAL A 83 -14.83 -11.52 -7.42
CA VAL A 83 -16.03 -10.65 -7.34
C VAL A 83 -16.45 -10.43 -5.89
N PHE A 84 -16.48 -11.50 -5.07
CA PHE A 84 -16.77 -11.38 -3.65
C PHE A 84 -15.76 -10.49 -2.91
N ALA A 85 -14.47 -10.61 -3.22
CA ALA A 85 -13.43 -9.80 -2.62
C ALA A 85 -13.60 -8.31 -2.97
N ILE A 86 -13.86 -8.00 -4.25
CA ILE A 86 -14.09 -6.61 -4.70
C ILE A 86 -15.34 -6.03 -4.01
N ALA A 87 -16.43 -6.80 -3.94
CA ALA A 87 -17.64 -6.37 -3.27
C ALA A 87 -17.40 -6.07 -1.78
N LEU A 88 -16.68 -6.96 -1.07
CA LEU A 88 -16.36 -6.74 0.33
C LEU A 88 -15.37 -5.58 0.52
N THR A 89 -14.42 -5.37 -0.39
CA THR A 89 -13.54 -4.20 -0.38
C THR A 89 -14.35 -2.89 -0.50
N ALA A 90 -15.33 -2.85 -1.39
CA ALA A 90 -16.24 -1.69 -1.51
C ALA A 90 -17.05 -1.45 -0.23
N VAL A 91 -17.55 -2.51 0.40
CA VAL A 91 -18.23 -2.42 1.71
C VAL A 91 -17.26 -1.89 2.78
N THR A 92 -16.04 -2.41 2.82
CA THR A 92 -14.99 -1.96 3.75
C THR A 92 -14.69 -0.47 3.57
N TRP A 93 -14.61 0.00 2.32
CA TRP A 93 -14.45 1.43 2.02
C TRP A 93 -15.59 2.28 2.60
N VAL A 94 -16.83 1.89 2.36
CA VAL A 94 -18.02 2.61 2.88
C VAL A 94 -18.02 2.63 4.42
N ILE A 95 -17.71 1.50 5.06
CA ILE A 95 -17.60 1.42 6.53
C ILE A 95 -16.51 2.34 7.05
N ALA A 96 -15.34 2.35 6.41
CA ALA A 96 -14.21 3.20 6.82
C ALA A 96 -14.59 4.69 6.71
N GLN A 97 -15.24 5.13 5.61
CA GLN A 97 -15.75 6.48 5.45
C GLN A 97 -16.75 6.86 6.55
N PHE A 98 -17.71 5.96 6.82
CA PHE A 98 -18.73 6.20 7.82
C PHE A 98 -18.16 6.35 9.23
N ILE A 99 -17.14 5.55 9.58
CA ILE A 99 -16.44 5.65 10.88
C ILE A 99 -15.73 7.01 10.99
N ILE A 100 -15.09 7.49 9.92
CA ILE A 100 -14.38 8.76 9.90
C ILE A 100 -15.36 9.94 10.04
N GLU A 101 -16.53 9.89 9.39
CA GLU A 101 -17.54 10.93 9.46
C GLU A 101 -18.21 11.06 10.83
N ILE A 102 -18.53 9.93 11.48
CA ILE A 102 -19.23 9.91 12.78
C ILE A 102 -18.31 10.30 13.92
N SER A 103 -17.02 10.07 13.79
CA SER A 103 -16.05 10.42 14.83
C SER A 103 -15.88 11.94 14.95
N GLY A 104 -16.90 12.64 15.37
CA GLY A 104 -16.84 14.09 15.64
C GLY A 104 -15.82 14.52 16.69
N VAL A 105 -15.06 13.55 17.25
CA VAL A 105 -14.01 13.75 18.25
C VAL A 105 -12.66 13.63 17.55
N GLN A 106 -12.01 14.78 17.34
CA GLN A 106 -10.60 14.88 16.94
C GLN A 106 -10.25 14.16 15.62
N ARG A 107 -10.71 14.74 14.51
CA ARG A 107 -10.32 14.31 13.16
C ARG A 107 -8.81 14.10 13.04
N ALA A 108 -8.00 15.01 13.61
CA ALA A 108 -6.54 14.91 13.66
C ALA A 108 -6.05 13.60 14.32
N LEU A 109 -6.72 13.12 15.38
CA LEU A 109 -6.35 11.85 16.03
C LEU A 109 -6.60 10.66 15.11
N ILE A 110 -7.71 10.66 14.38
CA ILE A 110 -8.03 9.58 13.43
C ILE A 110 -7.04 9.61 12.26
N GLU A 111 -6.74 10.78 11.72
CA GLU A 111 -5.76 10.99 10.65
C GLU A 111 -4.35 10.54 11.10
N ALA A 112 -3.93 10.87 12.32
CA ALA A 112 -2.67 10.43 12.89
C ALA A 112 -2.59 8.90 13.05
N ILE A 113 -3.63 8.29 13.63
CA ILE A 113 -3.69 6.82 13.83
C ILE A 113 -3.72 6.10 12.49
N ALA A 114 -4.53 6.56 11.54
CA ALA A 114 -4.60 5.99 10.19
C ALA A 114 -3.25 6.10 9.47
N GLY A 115 -2.57 7.24 9.59
CA GLY A 115 -1.23 7.45 9.06
C GLY A 115 -0.21 6.47 9.64
N ILE A 116 -0.16 6.30 10.97
CA ILE A 116 0.74 5.33 11.61
C ILE A 116 0.40 3.89 11.23
N ALA A 117 -0.88 3.53 11.17
CA ALA A 117 -1.30 2.21 10.71
C ALA A 117 -0.84 1.93 9.27
N ALA A 118 -1.04 2.91 8.38
CA ALA A 118 -0.56 2.82 7.00
C ALA A 118 0.97 2.68 6.93
N VAL A 119 1.74 3.43 7.73
CA VAL A 119 3.19 3.30 7.84
C VAL A 119 3.59 1.89 8.29
N ALA A 120 2.94 1.36 9.32
CA ALA A 120 3.24 0.02 9.85
C ALA A 120 2.97 -1.07 8.80
N VAL A 121 1.84 -0.97 8.09
CA VAL A 121 1.49 -1.91 7.02
C VAL A 121 2.46 -1.79 5.85
N LEU A 122 2.75 -0.58 5.35
CA LEU A 122 3.71 -0.33 4.27
C LEU A 122 5.11 -0.85 4.62
N PHE A 123 5.55 -0.61 5.85
CA PHE A 123 6.83 -1.10 6.35
C PHE A 123 6.89 -2.64 6.36
N TRP A 124 5.89 -3.25 6.98
CA TRP A 124 5.76 -4.71 7.03
C TRP A 124 5.78 -5.33 5.62
N VAL A 125 4.92 -4.83 4.73
CA VAL A 125 4.77 -5.36 3.37
C VAL A 125 6.04 -5.13 2.56
N SER A 126 6.68 -3.96 2.64
CA SER A 126 7.92 -3.68 1.92
C SER A 126 9.03 -4.69 2.24
N PHE A 127 9.24 -5.02 3.52
CA PHE A 127 10.24 -6.02 3.91
C PHE A 127 9.79 -7.46 3.63
N TRP A 128 8.49 -7.74 3.74
CA TRP A 128 7.95 -9.04 3.41
C TRP A 128 8.08 -9.36 1.91
N VAL A 129 7.82 -8.37 1.03
CA VAL A 129 8.01 -8.49 -0.42
C VAL A 129 9.48 -8.75 -0.77
N LEU A 130 10.41 -8.03 -0.15
CA LEU A 130 11.84 -8.29 -0.35
C LEU A 130 12.26 -9.71 0.01
N ASN A 131 11.76 -10.24 1.11
CA ASN A 131 12.02 -11.63 1.51
C ASN A 131 11.39 -12.65 0.56
N LYS A 132 10.29 -12.29 -0.12
CA LYS A 132 9.62 -13.14 -1.12
C LYS A 132 10.27 -13.15 -2.51
N ILE A 133 11.35 -12.43 -2.75
CA ILE A 133 12.15 -12.58 -3.99
C ILE A 133 12.62 -14.04 -4.17
N GLU A 134 12.59 -14.87 -3.15
CA GLU A 134 12.58 -16.34 -3.26
C GLU A 134 11.20 -16.90 -3.68
N THR A 135 10.70 -16.41 -4.77
CA THR A 135 9.38 -16.73 -5.38
C THR A 135 9.11 -18.24 -5.57
N LYS A 136 10.13 -19.08 -5.54
CA LYS A 136 9.98 -20.53 -5.77
C LYS A 136 9.14 -21.21 -4.69
N LYS A 137 9.40 -20.97 -3.41
CA LYS A 137 8.68 -21.65 -2.30
C LYS A 137 7.20 -21.28 -2.24
N TRP A 138 6.88 -20.01 -2.54
CA TRP A 138 5.51 -19.57 -2.53
C TRP A 138 4.70 -20.11 -3.71
N ILE A 139 5.28 -20.10 -4.93
CA ILE A 139 4.68 -20.72 -6.12
C ILE A 139 4.48 -22.23 -5.88
N GLU A 140 5.44 -22.91 -5.25
CA GLU A 140 5.33 -24.31 -4.87
C GLU A 140 4.20 -24.55 -3.87
N PHE A 141 4.06 -23.69 -2.86
CA PHE A 141 2.95 -23.74 -1.90
C PHE A 141 1.59 -23.56 -2.59
N VAL A 142 1.44 -22.56 -3.46
CA VAL A 142 0.21 -22.36 -4.24
C VAL A 142 -0.08 -23.56 -5.12
N LYS A 143 0.91 -24.09 -5.84
CA LYS A 143 0.77 -25.29 -6.67
C LYS A 143 0.33 -26.50 -5.84
N ALA A 144 0.92 -26.71 -4.66
CA ALA A 144 0.55 -27.81 -3.78
C ALA A 144 -0.92 -27.68 -3.31
N LYS A 145 -1.35 -26.47 -2.91
CA LYS A 145 -2.74 -26.22 -2.51
C LYS A 145 -3.74 -26.39 -3.64
N VAL A 146 -3.41 -25.90 -4.84
CA VAL A 146 -4.23 -26.07 -6.04
C VAL A 146 -4.30 -27.55 -6.44
N TRP A 147 -3.17 -28.28 -6.39
CA TRP A 147 -3.14 -29.71 -6.66
C TRP A 147 -4.00 -30.48 -5.66
N GLN A 148 -3.88 -30.21 -4.37
CA GLN A 148 -4.71 -30.83 -3.34
C GLN A 148 -6.21 -30.56 -3.58
N ALA A 149 -6.57 -29.33 -3.92
CA ALA A 149 -7.95 -28.93 -4.20
C ALA A 149 -8.52 -29.58 -5.48
N THR A 150 -7.70 -29.74 -6.52
CA THR A 150 -8.11 -30.42 -7.75
C THR A 150 -8.31 -31.92 -7.53
N THR A 151 -7.49 -32.56 -6.69
CA THR A 151 -7.60 -34.00 -6.34
C THR A 151 -8.82 -34.27 -5.47
N THR A 152 -9.14 -33.39 -4.53
CA THR A 152 -10.32 -33.53 -3.65
C THR A 152 -11.62 -33.02 -4.29
N GLY A 153 -11.55 -32.36 -5.45
CA GLY A 153 -12.71 -31.79 -6.14
C GLY A 153 -13.36 -30.59 -5.41
N SER A 154 -12.69 -30.04 -4.38
CA SER A 154 -13.24 -28.96 -3.57
C SER A 154 -13.16 -27.60 -4.29
N PHE A 155 -14.27 -27.13 -4.81
CA PHE A 155 -14.39 -25.80 -5.45
C PHE A 155 -14.23 -24.66 -4.44
N MET A 156 -14.60 -24.85 -3.17
CA MET A 156 -14.54 -23.84 -2.13
C MET A 156 -13.11 -23.33 -1.88
N VAL A 157 -12.11 -24.20 -2.03
CA VAL A 157 -10.69 -23.83 -1.89
C VAL A 157 -10.30 -22.75 -2.90
N PHE A 158 -10.81 -22.85 -4.14
CA PHE A 158 -10.51 -21.86 -5.19
C PHE A 158 -11.20 -20.51 -4.93
N VAL A 159 -12.46 -20.56 -4.46
CA VAL A 159 -13.18 -19.35 -4.05
C VAL A 159 -12.45 -18.66 -2.91
N LEU A 160 -12.12 -19.38 -1.83
CA LEU A 160 -11.46 -18.80 -0.66
C LEU A 160 -10.04 -18.32 -0.97
N LEU A 161 -9.26 -19.09 -1.73
CA LEU A 161 -7.89 -18.68 -2.08
C LEU A 161 -7.86 -17.40 -2.90
N SER A 162 -8.72 -17.27 -3.91
CA SER A 162 -8.81 -16.04 -4.70
C SER A 162 -9.45 -14.90 -3.92
N PHE A 163 -10.46 -15.18 -3.09
CA PHE A 163 -11.09 -14.20 -2.22
C PHE A 163 -10.07 -13.59 -1.24
N PHE A 164 -9.38 -14.40 -0.44
CA PHE A 164 -8.42 -13.87 0.53
C PHE A 164 -7.23 -13.17 -0.12
N THR A 165 -6.80 -13.64 -1.30
CA THR A 165 -5.75 -12.96 -2.06
C THR A 165 -6.19 -11.55 -2.44
N VAL A 166 -7.34 -11.39 -3.10
CA VAL A 166 -7.80 -10.10 -3.62
C VAL A 166 -8.29 -9.20 -2.49
N TYR A 167 -9.00 -9.76 -1.49
CA TYR A 167 -9.51 -8.98 -0.37
C TYR A 167 -8.37 -8.40 0.49
N ARG A 168 -7.29 -9.16 0.66
CA ARG A 168 -6.10 -8.66 1.36
C ARG A 168 -5.55 -7.41 0.67
N GLU A 169 -5.27 -7.48 -0.64
CA GLU A 169 -4.74 -6.34 -1.39
C GLU A 169 -5.78 -5.20 -1.47
N GLY A 170 -7.06 -5.54 -1.58
CA GLY A 170 -8.16 -4.57 -1.50
C GLY A 170 -8.24 -3.86 -0.16
N PHE A 171 -8.05 -4.56 0.95
CA PHE A 171 -8.03 -3.98 2.28
C PHE A 171 -6.82 -3.05 2.47
N GLU A 172 -5.62 -3.46 2.03
CA GLU A 172 -4.43 -2.60 2.03
C GLU A 172 -4.67 -1.35 1.17
N THR A 173 -5.27 -1.51 -0.02
CA THR A 173 -5.69 -0.39 -0.87
C THR A 173 -6.62 0.58 -0.14
N VAL A 174 -7.63 0.09 0.57
CA VAL A 174 -8.55 0.95 1.34
C VAL A 174 -7.79 1.76 2.38
N LEU A 175 -6.89 1.13 3.15
CA LEU A 175 -6.10 1.83 4.17
C LEU A 175 -5.23 2.95 3.57
N PHE A 176 -4.55 2.66 2.46
CA PHE A 176 -3.68 3.64 1.81
C PHE A 176 -4.45 4.79 1.18
N TYR A 177 -5.59 4.52 0.58
CA TYR A 177 -6.43 5.58 0.03
C TYR A 177 -7.08 6.42 1.12
N GLN A 178 -7.48 5.85 2.27
CA GLN A 178 -7.95 6.62 3.40
C GLN A 178 -6.88 7.60 3.89
N ALA A 179 -5.64 7.12 4.06
CA ALA A 179 -4.53 7.98 4.42
C ALA A 179 -4.24 9.03 3.32
N LEU A 180 -4.25 8.64 2.03
CA LEU A 180 -4.01 9.57 0.94
C LEU A 180 -5.09 10.66 0.86
N PHE A 181 -6.37 10.31 1.01
CA PHE A 181 -7.46 11.29 0.99
C PHE A 181 -7.45 12.24 2.19
N SER A 182 -6.95 11.81 3.34
CA SER A 182 -6.75 12.71 4.50
C SER A 182 -5.77 13.83 4.17
N PHE A 183 -4.79 13.56 3.32
CA PHE A 183 -3.74 14.51 2.96
C PHE A 183 -3.94 15.20 1.60
N ALA A 184 -4.76 14.64 0.71
CA ALA A 184 -4.98 15.14 -0.65
C ALA A 184 -6.22 16.04 -0.77
N LYS A 185 -6.42 16.95 0.18
CA LYS A 185 -7.53 17.92 0.12
C LYS A 185 -7.50 18.69 -1.20
N TYR A 186 -8.65 18.86 -1.84
CA TYR A 186 -8.85 19.55 -3.13
C TYR A 186 -8.10 18.94 -4.32
N MET A 187 -7.56 17.71 -4.14
CA MET A 187 -6.81 17.00 -5.19
C MET A 187 -7.47 15.67 -5.58
N GLU A 188 -8.73 15.47 -5.20
CA GLU A 188 -9.47 14.21 -5.39
C GLU A 188 -9.52 13.80 -6.86
N ILE A 189 -9.60 14.76 -7.78
CA ILE A 189 -9.62 14.49 -9.23
C ILE A 189 -8.30 13.86 -9.71
N TYR A 190 -7.17 14.31 -9.17
CA TYR A 190 -5.85 13.76 -9.50
C TYR A 190 -5.64 12.38 -8.89
N VAL A 191 -6.14 12.17 -7.67
CA VAL A 191 -6.18 10.84 -7.03
C VAL A 191 -7.03 9.87 -7.86
N LEU A 192 -8.21 10.31 -8.30
CA LEU A 192 -9.10 9.49 -9.15
C LEU A 192 -8.45 9.18 -10.50
N ALA A 193 -7.81 10.16 -11.12
CA ALA A 193 -7.09 9.96 -12.38
C ALA A 193 -5.95 8.95 -12.24
N GLY A 194 -5.19 9.01 -11.14
CA GLY A 194 -4.14 8.04 -10.81
C GLY A 194 -4.68 6.62 -10.63
N LEU A 195 -5.80 6.47 -9.93
CA LEU A 195 -6.50 5.20 -9.75
C LEU A 195 -6.95 4.59 -11.09
N VAL A 196 -7.63 5.37 -11.92
CA VAL A 196 -8.14 4.91 -13.22
C VAL A 196 -6.99 4.49 -14.13
N LEU A 197 -5.93 5.32 -14.23
CA LEU A 197 -4.77 4.98 -15.03
C LEU A 197 -4.04 3.76 -14.48
N GLY A 198 -3.88 3.64 -13.18
CA GLY A 198 -3.26 2.49 -12.54
C GLY A 198 -4.00 1.19 -12.86
N LEU A 199 -5.32 1.17 -12.74
CA LEU A 199 -6.16 0.03 -13.14
C LEU A 199 -6.00 -0.30 -14.64
N ALA A 200 -6.03 0.69 -15.50
CA ALA A 200 -5.85 0.50 -16.95
C ALA A 200 -4.49 -0.14 -17.27
N VAL A 201 -3.42 0.34 -16.62
CA VAL A 201 -2.07 -0.22 -16.78
C VAL A 201 -1.98 -1.64 -16.27
N ILE A 202 -2.58 -1.98 -15.12
CA ILE A 202 -2.60 -3.37 -14.61
C ILE A 202 -3.31 -4.29 -15.60
N ILE A 203 -4.48 -3.89 -16.10
CA ILE A 203 -5.21 -4.67 -17.11
C ILE A 203 -4.35 -4.90 -18.35
N ALA A 204 -3.68 -3.84 -18.83
CA ALA A 204 -2.78 -3.93 -19.98
C ALA A 204 -1.59 -4.88 -19.70
N VAL A 205 -0.97 -4.78 -18.54
CA VAL A 205 0.13 -5.66 -18.11
C VAL A 205 -0.32 -7.11 -18.07
N VAL A 206 -1.47 -7.41 -17.44
CA VAL A 206 -2.03 -8.77 -17.38
C VAL A 206 -2.30 -9.32 -18.76
N PHE A 207 -2.88 -8.51 -19.65
CA PHE A 207 -3.15 -8.89 -21.05
C PHE A 207 -1.86 -9.20 -21.82
N ILE A 208 -0.85 -8.33 -21.70
CA ILE A 208 0.46 -8.50 -22.35
C ILE A 208 1.13 -9.79 -21.87
N ILE A 209 1.10 -10.08 -20.58
CA ILE A 209 1.69 -11.29 -20.02
C ILE A 209 1.01 -12.53 -20.59
N ARG A 210 -0.32 -12.55 -20.61
CA ARG A 210 -1.09 -13.70 -21.13
C ARG A 210 -0.86 -13.91 -22.62
N LYS A 211 -0.81 -12.83 -23.43
CA LYS A 211 -0.68 -12.93 -24.90
C LYS A 211 0.74 -13.25 -25.34
N LEU A 212 1.75 -12.71 -24.70
CA LEU A 212 3.15 -12.82 -25.11
C LEU A 212 3.90 -13.96 -24.41
N GLY A 213 3.32 -14.58 -23.38
CA GLY A 213 3.99 -15.63 -22.57
C GLY A 213 5.31 -15.19 -21.94
N ARG A 214 5.58 -13.90 -21.88
CA ARG A 214 6.85 -13.36 -21.39
C ARG A 214 6.91 -13.44 -19.87
N LYS A 215 8.05 -13.90 -19.37
CA LYS A 215 8.34 -13.85 -17.94
C LYS A 215 8.60 -12.40 -17.54
N LEU A 216 7.75 -11.85 -16.65
CA LEU A 216 8.00 -10.53 -16.09
C LEU A 216 9.34 -10.49 -15.34
N PRO A 217 10.07 -9.38 -15.41
CA PRO A 217 11.23 -9.16 -14.57
C PRO A 217 10.78 -8.85 -13.13
N LEU A 218 10.29 -9.88 -12.42
CA LEU A 218 9.74 -9.75 -11.07
C LEU A 218 10.64 -8.97 -10.10
N ARG A 219 11.97 -9.09 -10.28
CA ARG A 219 12.93 -8.37 -9.43
C ARG A 219 12.84 -6.85 -9.60
N VAL A 220 12.70 -6.38 -10.84
CA VAL A 220 12.56 -4.95 -11.13
C VAL A 220 11.24 -4.43 -10.60
N LEU A 221 10.20 -5.20 -10.80
CA LEU A 221 8.85 -4.90 -10.39
C LEU A 221 8.75 -4.76 -8.85
N PHE A 222 9.21 -5.78 -8.12
CA PHE A 222 9.25 -5.74 -6.66
C PHE A 222 10.20 -4.66 -6.11
N GLY A 223 11.30 -4.37 -6.81
CA GLY A 223 12.18 -3.26 -6.45
C GLY A 223 11.48 -1.90 -6.57
N LEU A 224 10.71 -1.70 -7.64
CA LEU A 224 9.94 -0.48 -7.85
C LEU A 224 8.83 -0.32 -6.80
N THR A 225 8.05 -1.38 -6.56
CA THR A 225 6.98 -1.35 -5.57
C THR A 225 7.51 -1.06 -4.17
N MET A 226 8.68 -1.61 -3.82
CA MET A 226 9.34 -1.30 -2.56
C MET A 226 9.78 0.16 -2.46
N ALA A 227 10.38 0.72 -3.52
CA ALA A 227 10.82 2.12 -3.52
C ALA A 227 9.62 3.07 -3.33
N VAL A 228 8.51 2.79 -4.02
CA VAL A 228 7.25 3.53 -3.86
C VAL A 228 6.69 3.36 -2.45
N GLY A 229 6.64 2.13 -1.92
CA GLY A 229 6.15 1.86 -0.57
C GLY A 229 6.99 2.57 0.51
N ALA A 230 8.31 2.63 0.33
CA ALA A 230 9.22 3.36 1.21
C ALA A 230 8.94 4.87 1.15
N PHE A 231 8.80 5.44 -0.05
CA PHE A 231 8.47 6.86 -0.23
C PHE A 231 7.14 7.21 0.46
N MET A 232 6.08 6.44 0.21
CA MET A 232 4.77 6.66 0.83
C MET A 232 4.81 6.50 2.36
N SER A 233 5.54 5.50 2.86
CA SER A 233 5.71 5.29 4.29
C SER A 233 6.37 6.50 4.97
N ILE A 234 7.41 7.07 4.35
CA ILE A 234 8.10 8.27 4.84
C ILE A 234 7.16 9.48 4.82
N THR A 235 6.38 9.66 3.74
CA THR A 235 5.39 10.73 3.62
C THR A 235 4.32 10.62 4.70
N PHE A 236 3.73 9.45 4.87
CA PHE A 236 2.66 9.24 5.86
C PHE A 236 3.18 9.41 7.30
N LEU A 237 4.41 8.98 7.58
CA LEU A 237 5.02 9.19 8.89
C LEU A 237 5.19 10.69 9.19
N GLY A 238 5.67 11.48 8.23
CA GLY A 238 5.83 12.91 8.40
C GLY A 238 4.51 13.61 8.71
N ASN A 239 3.46 13.28 7.97
CA ASN A 239 2.12 13.82 8.22
C ASN A 239 1.55 13.36 9.57
N ALA A 240 1.68 12.07 9.91
CA ALA A 240 1.19 11.56 11.20
C ALA A 240 1.87 12.23 12.39
N VAL A 241 3.19 12.47 12.32
CA VAL A 241 3.91 13.23 13.37
C VAL A 241 3.37 14.67 13.47
N ARG A 242 3.09 15.30 12.35
CA ARG A 242 2.47 16.64 12.33
C ARG A 242 1.10 16.64 13.00
N GLU A 243 0.23 15.67 12.69
CA GLU A 243 -1.08 15.55 13.34
C GLU A 243 -0.95 15.39 14.86
N PHE A 244 0.03 14.61 15.34
CA PHE A 244 0.31 14.51 16.78
C PHE A 244 0.85 15.81 17.38
N GLN A 245 1.58 16.63 16.60
CA GLN A 245 2.01 17.95 17.03
C GLN A 245 0.81 18.90 17.14
N GLU A 246 -0.13 18.86 16.21
CA GLU A 246 -1.37 19.66 16.25
C GLU A 246 -2.26 19.29 17.45
N LEU A 247 -2.24 18.00 17.86
CA LEU A 247 -2.90 17.52 19.08
C LEU A 247 -2.15 17.91 20.38
N GLY A 248 -0.94 18.45 20.28
CA GLY A 248 -0.10 18.76 21.43
C GLY A 248 0.53 17.55 22.13
N TRP A 249 0.51 16.38 21.51
CA TRP A 249 1.09 15.14 22.05
C TRP A 249 2.60 15.06 21.82
N ILE A 250 3.08 15.69 20.78
CA ILE A 250 4.51 15.79 20.44
C ILE A 250 4.88 17.27 20.40
N SER A 251 6.08 17.60 20.90
CA SER A 251 6.62 18.95 20.84
C SER A 251 6.82 19.43 19.40
N THR A 252 6.78 20.74 19.19
CA THR A 252 7.00 21.34 17.89
C THR A 252 8.23 22.23 17.96
N THR A 253 9.37 21.74 17.47
CA THR A 253 10.62 22.51 17.42
C THR A 253 10.90 22.94 15.97
N PRO A 254 10.65 24.23 15.60
CA PRO A 254 10.78 24.67 14.21
C PRO A 254 12.25 24.79 13.80
N ILE A 255 12.57 24.38 12.55
CA ILE A 255 13.91 24.40 11.94
C ILE A 255 13.90 25.10 10.58
N TYR A 256 13.29 26.27 10.50
CA TYR A 256 13.15 27.02 9.24
C TYR A 256 14.49 27.42 8.57
N ASN A 257 15.58 27.39 9.32
CA ASN A 257 16.92 27.68 8.79
C ASN A 257 17.51 26.52 7.96
N ILE A 258 17.00 25.29 8.15
CA ILE A 258 17.48 24.08 7.47
C ILE A 258 16.46 23.61 6.44
N VAL A 259 15.19 23.55 6.84
CA VAL A 259 14.08 23.15 5.98
C VAL A 259 13.22 24.38 5.70
N PRO A 260 13.20 24.87 4.45
CA PRO A 260 12.37 26.03 4.10
C PRO A 260 10.89 25.69 4.27
N ARG A 261 10.07 26.70 4.49
CA ARG A 261 8.61 26.53 4.47
C ARG A 261 8.19 26.17 3.05
N LEU A 262 7.71 24.95 2.88
CA LEU A 262 7.11 24.49 1.63
C LEU A 262 5.67 24.99 1.55
N ASP A 263 5.15 25.07 0.32
CA ASP A 263 3.71 25.19 0.10
C ASP A 263 2.96 24.09 0.87
N ILE A 264 1.81 24.40 1.47
CA ILE A 264 1.09 23.49 2.36
C ILE A 264 0.73 22.16 1.66
N ASN A 265 0.35 22.24 0.38
CA ASN A 265 0.00 21.05 -0.40
C ASN A 265 1.24 20.20 -0.69
N VAL A 266 2.38 20.84 -0.99
CA VAL A 266 3.65 20.13 -1.21
C VAL A 266 4.15 19.52 0.10
N ALA A 267 4.08 20.25 1.20
CA ALA A 267 4.44 19.74 2.52
C ALA A 267 3.60 18.50 2.89
N THR A 268 2.30 18.58 2.71
CA THR A 268 1.38 17.49 3.03
C THR A 268 1.58 16.28 2.08
N MET A 269 1.80 16.52 0.79
CA MET A 269 2.02 15.42 -0.18
C MET A 269 3.41 14.79 -0.06
N THR A 270 4.39 15.45 0.53
CA THR A 270 5.74 14.89 0.77
C THR A 270 5.93 14.47 2.23
N GLY A 271 5.08 14.92 3.12
CA GLY A 271 5.23 14.76 4.57
C GLY A 271 6.37 15.60 5.17
N ILE A 272 6.98 16.49 4.39
CA ILE A 272 8.11 17.30 4.83
C ILE A 272 7.58 18.55 5.55
N HIS A 273 7.64 18.54 6.86
CA HIS A 273 7.30 19.67 7.70
C HIS A 273 8.57 20.22 8.38
N PRO A 274 8.72 21.56 8.54
CA PRO A 274 9.95 22.16 9.04
C PRO A 274 10.04 22.09 10.58
N THR A 275 9.95 20.88 11.14
CA THR A 275 10.13 20.61 12.57
C THR A 275 11.18 19.51 12.77
N VAL A 276 11.93 19.57 13.88
CA VAL A 276 12.97 18.60 14.20
C VAL A 276 12.38 17.20 14.27
N GLU A 277 11.24 17.06 14.93
CA GLU A 277 10.61 15.79 15.22
C GLU A 277 10.17 15.07 13.93
N THR A 278 9.58 15.81 12.98
CA THR A 278 9.15 15.26 11.69
C THR A 278 10.33 14.79 10.86
N VAL A 279 11.35 15.66 10.74
CA VAL A 279 12.53 15.35 9.92
C VAL A 279 13.32 14.18 10.53
N VAL A 280 13.50 14.16 11.85
CA VAL A 280 14.20 13.05 12.53
C VAL A 280 13.43 11.74 12.36
N ALA A 281 12.11 11.72 12.51
CA ALA A 281 11.29 10.53 12.29
C ALA A 281 11.44 10.00 10.85
N GLN A 282 11.37 10.88 9.85
CA GLN A 282 11.53 10.52 8.44
C GLN A 282 12.95 10.00 8.13
N VAL A 283 14.00 10.65 8.66
CA VAL A 283 15.39 10.23 8.47
C VAL A 283 15.66 8.86 9.12
N ILE A 284 15.12 8.61 10.31
CA ILE A 284 15.23 7.30 10.97
C ILE A 284 14.55 6.22 10.11
N LEU A 285 13.33 6.46 9.64
CA LEU A 285 12.62 5.50 8.80
C LEU A 285 13.34 5.25 7.48
N LEU A 286 13.85 6.30 6.83
CA LEU A 286 14.68 6.19 5.62
C LEU A 286 15.94 5.34 5.87
N ALA A 287 16.65 5.60 6.98
CA ALA A 287 17.83 4.83 7.35
C ALA A 287 17.49 3.34 7.55
N ILE A 288 16.37 3.02 8.20
CA ILE A 288 15.91 1.65 8.37
C ILE A 288 15.62 0.99 7.02
N TYR A 289 14.94 1.69 6.09
CA TYR A 289 14.71 1.19 4.73
C TYR A 289 16.02 0.93 3.98
N LEU A 290 16.98 1.85 4.05
CA LEU A 290 18.28 1.70 3.39
C LEU A 290 19.06 0.51 3.96
N VAL A 291 19.21 0.43 5.29
CA VAL A 291 19.92 -0.67 5.96
C VAL A 291 19.23 -2.01 5.70
N GLY A 292 17.90 -2.07 5.82
CA GLY A 292 17.13 -3.29 5.56
C GLY A 292 17.26 -3.75 4.11
N SER A 293 17.19 -2.82 3.15
CA SER A 293 17.38 -3.11 1.72
C SER A 293 18.77 -3.65 1.41
N LEU A 294 19.80 -2.99 1.94
CA LEU A 294 21.20 -3.43 1.77
C LEU A 294 21.42 -4.82 2.38
N TYR A 295 20.86 -5.08 3.56
CA TYR A 295 20.94 -6.38 4.19
C TYR A 295 20.32 -7.49 3.33
N ILE A 296 19.10 -7.28 2.82
CA ILE A 296 18.39 -8.28 2.02
C ILE A 296 19.01 -8.46 0.65
N LEU A 297 19.43 -7.38 -0.02
CA LEU A 297 19.97 -7.46 -1.38
C LEU A 297 21.41 -8.01 -1.43
N PHE A 298 22.24 -7.73 -0.42
CA PHE A 298 23.68 -8.07 -0.46
C PHE A 298 24.08 -9.16 0.53
N ILE A 299 23.57 -9.15 1.76
CA ILE A 299 24.03 -10.05 2.82
C ILE A 299 23.28 -11.39 2.78
N GLN A 300 21.96 -11.35 2.63
CA GLN A 300 21.11 -12.56 2.64
C GLN A 300 21.47 -13.54 1.53
N PRO A 301 21.66 -13.13 0.25
CA PRO A 301 22.02 -14.08 -0.81
C PRO A 301 23.40 -14.73 -0.59
N ARG A 302 24.34 -13.99 0.00
CA ARG A 302 25.68 -14.52 0.33
C ARG A 302 25.60 -15.61 1.43
N ARG A 303 24.81 -15.35 2.48
CA ARG A 303 24.55 -16.34 3.55
C ARG A 303 23.85 -17.59 3.02
N GLN A 304 22.85 -17.46 2.17
CA GLN A 304 22.15 -18.59 1.58
C GLN A 304 23.04 -19.44 0.69
N LYS A 305 23.89 -18.82 -0.15
CA LYS A 305 24.87 -19.54 -0.95
C LYS A 305 25.84 -20.32 -0.08
N LYS A 306 26.31 -19.72 1.03
CA LYS A 306 27.21 -20.40 1.98
C LYS A 306 26.54 -21.57 2.68
N ILE A 307 25.28 -21.41 3.11
CA ILE A 307 24.51 -22.51 3.73
C ILE A 307 24.24 -23.64 2.72
N ALA A 308 23.90 -23.30 1.49
CA ALA A 308 23.68 -24.28 0.42
C ALA A 308 24.96 -25.06 0.08
N SER A 309 26.11 -24.42 0.04
CA SER A 309 27.41 -25.09 -0.18
C SER A 309 27.76 -26.03 0.98
N MET A 310 27.54 -25.62 2.24
CA MET A 310 27.75 -26.45 3.41
C MET A 310 26.83 -27.67 3.41
N ARG A 311 25.54 -27.51 3.09
CA ARG A 311 24.61 -28.65 2.97
C ARG A 311 25.00 -29.63 1.89
N LYS A 312 25.53 -29.13 0.77
CA LYS A 312 26.00 -29.99 -0.32
C LYS A 312 27.25 -30.79 0.09
N SER A 313 28.19 -30.16 0.78
CA SER A 313 29.39 -30.85 1.28
C SER A 313 29.07 -31.93 2.33
N VAL A 314 28.11 -31.69 3.20
CA VAL A 314 27.64 -32.70 4.19
C VAL A 314 26.97 -33.87 3.46
N SER A 315 26.05 -33.60 2.52
CA SER A 315 25.37 -34.64 1.75
C SER A 315 26.34 -35.51 0.89
N ASP A 316 27.39 -34.88 0.35
CA ASP A 316 28.40 -35.60 -0.43
C ASP A 316 29.31 -36.44 0.47
N ASN A 317 29.59 -36.01 1.70
CA ASN A 317 30.31 -36.79 2.70
C ASN A 317 29.52 -38.02 3.18
N ASP A 318 28.20 -37.81 3.47
CA ASP A 318 27.31 -38.90 3.88
C ASP A 318 27.21 -40.01 2.78
N LYS A 319 27.16 -39.60 1.51
CA LYS A 319 27.15 -40.56 0.37
C LYS A 319 28.48 -41.30 0.18
N LYS A 320 29.62 -40.67 0.56
CA LYS A 320 30.92 -41.34 0.52
C LYS A 320 31.07 -42.35 1.65
N VAL A 321 30.57 -42.05 2.84
CA VAL A 321 30.56 -42.99 3.97
C VAL A 321 29.68 -44.20 3.70
N GLN A 322 28.51 -44.03 3.07
CA GLN A 322 27.61 -45.12 2.70
C GLN A 322 28.14 -46.02 1.55
N LYS A 323 29.08 -45.57 0.74
CA LYS A 323 29.66 -46.35 -0.35
C LYS A 323 30.98 -47.02 0.02
N GLY A 324 31.56 -46.73 1.18
CA GLY A 324 32.84 -47.21 1.65
C GLY A 324 32.74 -48.23 2.78
N GLY A 325 31.54 -48.52 3.27
CA GLY A 325 31.24 -49.60 4.22
C GLY A 325 30.38 -50.67 3.56
#